data_83fdaa4954aa94b01b411ac3ad754dcc
#
_entry.id   83fdaa4954aa94b01b411ac3ad754dcc
#
_cell.length_a   1.000
_cell.length_b   1.000
_cell.length_c   1.000
_cell.angle_alpha   90.00
_cell.angle_beta   90.00
_cell.angle_gamma   90.00
#
_symmetry.space_group_name_H-M   'P 1'
#
loop_
_entity.id
_entity.type
_entity.pdbx_description
1 polymer ?
#
loop_
_entity_poly.entity_id
_entity_poly.type
_entity_poly.pdbx_seq_one_letter_code
_entity_poly.pdbx_strand_id
1 'polypeptide(L)'
;MDMFVLVAVGILSAMTGFWIGRSLQWNLAEDEEAYKTKKILKGNEIVSPVTGEVRVTEENGKREMHIMPEQGKIYAPAAGKIQKLYPMGSAMLLETEFGAKILLKVGEHVDDMYSDCYRCRVMEHEYVRKGALIMEYDPKGIAAGGANPEVMVSVQNAEAFEQMAVTELAHMKVGEPLIYVARGGRLQVEGELLENRGEMELFW
;
A
#
# COMPACT_ATOMS: atom_id res chain seq x y z
N MET A 1 39.76 -3.14 47.49
CA MET A 1 38.79 -3.22 46.39
C MET A 1 39.62 -2.94 45.15
N ASP A 2 39.88 -4.00 44.42
CA ASP A 2 40.99 -4.05 43.47
C ASP A 2 40.75 -3.19 42.20
N MET A 3 41.75 -2.48 41.79
CA MET A 3 41.81 -1.63 40.60
C MET A 3 41.30 -2.36 39.33
N PHE A 4 41.44 -3.70 39.30
CA PHE A 4 40.90 -4.53 38.22
C PHE A 4 39.35 -4.56 38.14
N VAL A 5 38.65 -4.45 39.25
CA VAL A 5 37.19 -4.46 39.33
C VAL A 5 36.63 -3.14 38.76
N LEU A 6 37.26 -2.00 39.06
CA LEU A 6 36.86 -0.70 38.54
C LEU A 6 37.07 -0.59 37.00
N VAL A 7 38.16 -1.16 36.50
CA VAL A 7 38.42 -1.19 35.03
C VAL A 7 37.41 -2.09 34.34
N ALA A 8 37.09 -3.26 34.88
CA ALA A 8 36.09 -4.17 34.29
C ALA A 8 34.67 -3.57 34.25
N VAL A 9 34.25 -2.87 35.30
CA VAL A 9 32.95 -2.18 35.36
C VAL A 9 32.91 -1.03 34.36
N GLY A 10 33.99 -0.28 34.20
CA GLY A 10 34.09 0.81 33.23
C GLY A 10 33.99 0.32 31.75
N ILE A 11 34.63 -0.82 31.46
CA ILE A 11 34.55 -1.41 30.10
C ILE A 11 33.16 -1.97 29.83
N LEU A 12 32.50 -2.63 30.79
CA LEU A 12 31.13 -3.13 30.61
C LEU A 12 30.13 -1.99 30.39
N SER A 13 30.23 -0.89 31.12
CA SER A 13 29.33 0.27 30.95
C SER A 13 29.56 0.99 29.62
N ALA A 14 30.81 1.07 29.15
CA ALA A 14 31.13 1.65 27.85
C ALA A 14 30.60 0.78 26.69
N MET A 15 30.68 -0.56 26.80
CA MET A 15 30.16 -1.47 25.79
C MET A 15 28.64 -1.47 25.73
N THR A 16 27.95 -1.44 26.89
CA THR A 16 26.48 -1.36 26.93
C THR A 16 25.98 -0.02 26.39
N GLY A 17 26.62 1.10 26.72
CA GLY A 17 26.29 2.41 26.18
C GLY A 17 26.49 2.49 24.66
N PHE A 18 27.54 1.87 24.14
CA PHE A 18 27.81 1.81 22.71
C PHE A 18 26.75 0.97 21.95
N TRP A 19 26.31 -0.16 22.51
CA TRP A 19 25.28 -1.01 21.93
C TRP A 19 23.90 -0.33 21.94
N ILE A 20 23.53 0.31 23.05
CA ILE A 20 22.26 1.05 23.17
C ILE A 20 22.25 2.24 22.21
N GLY A 21 23.35 3.02 22.15
CA GLY A 21 23.47 4.15 21.24
C GLY A 21 23.37 3.74 19.77
N ARG A 22 23.96 2.60 19.41
CA ARG A 22 23.91 2.09 18.03
C ARG A 22 22.53 1.57 17.65
N SER A 23 21.81 0.88 18.56
CA SER A 23 20.44 0.42 18.29
C SER A 23 19.46 1.59 18.18
N LEU A 24 19.61 2.64 18.99
CA LEU A 24 18.81 3.86 18.89
C LEU A 24 19.08 4.63 17.59
N GLN A 25 20.33 4.69 17.13
CA GLN A 25 20.69 5.32 15.85
C GLN A 25 20.10 4.58 14.64
N TRP A 26 20.06 3.23 14.68
CA TRP A 26 19.44 2.44 13.63
C TRP A 26 17.92 2.70 13.54
N ASN A 27 17.22 2.67 14.68
CA ASN A 27 15.78 2.91 14.70
C ASN A 27 15.43 4.35 14.27
N LEU A 28 16.24 5.35 14.67
CA LEU A 28 16.02 6.75 14.25
C LEU A 28 16.32 6.97 12.77
N ALA A 29 17.30 6.24 12.20
CA ALA A 29 17.63 6.34 10.78
C ALA A 29 16.55 5.68 9.90
N GLU A 30 16.02 4.52 10.29
CA GLU A 30 14.90 3.87 9.60
C GLU A 30 13.63 4.72 9.66
N ASP A 31 13.31 5.31 10.81
CA ASP A 31 12.17 6.22 10.96
C ASP A 31 12.36 7.53 10.18
N GLU A 32 13.58 8.04 10.10
CA GLU A 32 13.88 9.27 9.36
C GLU A 32 13.87 9.04 7.84
N GLU A 33 14.34 7.90 7.34
CA GLU A 33 14.25 7.53 5.93
C GLU A 33 12.79 7.26 5.53
N ALA A 34 12.03 6.52 6.35
CA ALA A 34 10.60 6.31 6.13
C ALA A 34 9.82 7.64 6.15
N TYR A 35 10.19 8.57 7.04
CA TYR A 35 9.58 9.90 7.09
C TYR A 35 9.97 10.77 5.88
N LYS A 36 11.22 10.70 5.42
CA LYS A 36 11.68 11.41 4.21
C LYS A 36 10.98 10.89 2.95
N THR A 37 10.86 9.59 2.80
CA THR A 37 10.13 8.99 1.68
C THR A 37 8.66 9.41 1.68
N LYS A 38 8.02 9.49 2.84
CA LYS A 38 6.62 9.90 2.99
C LYS A 38 6.36 11.37 2.64
N LYS A 39 7.38 12.23 2.68
CA LYS A 39 7.27 13.69 2.46
C LYS A 39 7.48 14.12 1.01
N ILE A 40 7.88 13.23 0.14
CA ILE A 40 8.58 13.56 -1.12
C ILE A 40 7.66 13.61 -2.35
N LEU A 41 6.51 12.97 -2.34
CA LEU A 41 5.67 12.88 -3.54
C LEU A 41 4.47 13.82 -3.45
N LYS A 42 4.51 14.92 -4.20
CA LYS A 42 3.34 15.76 -4.49
C LYS A 42 2.66 15.21 -5.75
N GLY A 43 1.63 14.43 -5.57
CA GLY A 43 0.79 13.87 -6.61
C GLY A 43 -0.55 13.47 -6.03
N ASN A 44 -1.43 12.98 -6.87
CA ASN A 44 -2.66 12.37 -6.40
C ASN A 44 -2.34 10.99 -5.82
N GLU A 45 -2.74 10.76 -4.59
CA GLU A 45 -2.49 9.52 -3.86
C GLU A 45 -3.64 8.54 -4.01
N ILE A 46 -3.30 7.30 -4.32
CA ILE A 46 -4.17 6.13 -4.17
C ILE A 46 -3.62 5.36 -2.98
N VAL A 47 -4.39 5.26 -1.90
CA VAL A 47 -3.93 4.62 -0.66
C VAL A 47 -4.29 3.14 -0.63
N SER A 48 -3.60 2.38 0.22
CA SER A 48 -3.92 0.96 0.42
C SER A 48 -5.35 0.79 0.94
N PRO A 49 -6.19 -0.01 0.27
CA PRO A 49 -7.56 -0.29 0.70
C PRO A 49 -7.66 -1.26 1.87
N VAL A 50 -6.59 -1.98 2.18
CA VAL A 50 -6.51 -2.99 3.24
C VAL A 50 -5.16 -2.96 3.93
N THR A 51 -5.06 -3.53 5.14
CA THR A 51 -3.78 -3.83 5.79
C THR A 51 -3.34 -5.22 5.38
N GLY A 52 -2.06 -5.38 5.01
CA GLY A 52 -1.49 -6.69 4.66
C GLY A 52 -0.17 -6.63 3.92
N GLU A 53 0.34 -7.81 3.57
CA GLU A 53 1.55 -7.98 2.77
C GLU A 53 1.29 -7.64 1.31
N VAL A 54 2.19 -6.85 0.72
CA VAL A 54 2.06 -6.34 -0.66
C VAL A 54 3.03 -7.06 -1.58
N ARG A 55 2.53 -7.45 -2.74
CA ARG A 55 3.30 -7.96 -3.86
C ARG A 55 2.91 -7.21 -5.12
N VAL A 56 3.90 -6.73 -5.85
CA VAL A 56 3.69 -6.06 -7.16
C VAL A 56 3.95 -7.07 -8.27
N THR A 57 3.03 -7.16 -9.21
CA THR A 57 3.19 -7.96 -10.43
C THR A 57 3.02 -7.07 -11.65
N GLU A 58 3.68 -7.43 -12.74
CA GLU A 58 3.49 -6.78 -14.02
C GLU A 58 2.98 -7.82 -15.03
N GLU A 59 1.78 -7.60 -15.53
CA GLU A 59 1.15 -8.44 -16.54
C GLU A 59 0.67 -7.58 -17.72
N ASN A 60 1.12 -7.93 -18.93
CA ASN A 60 0.77 -7.22 -20.16
C ASN A 60 1.07 -5.70 -20.13
N GLY A 61 2.17 -5.30 -19.46
CA GLY A 61 2.56 -3.91 -19.29
C GLY A 61 1.68 -3.13 -18.31
N LYS A 62 0.83 -3.82 -17.54
CA LYS A 62 0.05 -3.23 -16.44
C LYS A 62 0.60 -3.72 -15.11
N ARG A 63 0.74 -2.80 -14.17
CA ARG A 63 1.12 -3.15 -12.81
C ARG A 63 -0.11 -3.38 -11.96
N GLU A 64 -0.05 -4.46 -11.22
CA GLU A 64 -1.08 -4.87 -10.29
C GLU A 64 -0.46 -5.06 -8.91
N MET A 65 -1.06 -4.45 -7.91
CA MET A 65 -0.68 -4.61 -6.52
C MET A 65 -1.60 -5.64 -5.89
N HIS A 66 -1.03 -6.73 -5.44
CA HIS A 66 -1.72 -7.81 -4.74
C HIS A 66 -1.43 -7.69 -3.26
N ILE A 67 -2.47 -7.57 -2.45
CA ILE A 67 -2.35 -7.40 -1.01
C ILE A 67 -3.00 -8.59 -0.33
N MET A 68 -2.22 -9.37 0.44
CA MET A 68 -2.75 -10.43 1.28
C MET A 68 -3.36 -9.80 2.53
N PRO A 69 -4.69 -9.82 2.69
CA PRO A 69 -5.35 -9.04 3.73
C PRO A 69 -5.28 -9.69 5.10
N GLU A 70 -5.09 -8.89 6.13
CA GLU A 70 -5.23 -9.33 7.53
C GLU A 70 -6.70 -9.40 7.97
N GLN A 71 -7.57 -8.62 7.34
CA GLN A 71 -8.99 -8.51 7.66
C GLN A 71 -9.84 -8.39 6.40
N GLY A 72 -11.07 -8.88 6.46
CA GLY A 72 -12.02 -8.85 5.35
C GLY A 72 -12.78 -7.53 5.21
N LYS A 73 -12.11 -6.39 5.33
CA LYS A 73 -12.70 -5.05 5.16
C LYS A 73 -11.90 -4.27 4.15
N ILE A 74 -12.58 -3.73 3.14
CA ILE A 74 -11.99 -2.93 2.08
C ILE A 74 -12.48 -1.49 2.18
N TYR A 75 -11.53 -0.58 2.16
CA TYR A 75 -11.79 0.86 2.26
C TYR A 75 -11.48 1.54 0.92
N ALA A 76 -12.20 2.63 0.62
CA ALA A 76 -11.99 3.38 -0.61
C ALA A 76 -10.55 3.97 -0.67
N PRO A 77 -9.75 3.61 -1.70
CA PRO A 77 -8.36 4.05 -1.81
C PRO A 77 -8.22 5.52 -2.19
N ALA A 78 -9.28 6.13 -2.70
CA ALA A 78 -9.37 7.54 -3.03
C ALA A 78 -10.82 8.01 -2.97
N ALA A 79 -11.04 9.33 -2.93
CA ALA A 79 -12.37 9.90 -3.12
C ALA A 79 -12.76 9.81 -4.61
N GLY A 80 -14.03 9.48 -4.88
CA GLY A 80 -14.50 9.33 -6.24
C GLY A 80 -15.87 8.66 -6.35
N LYS A 81 -16.21 8.23 -7.55
CA LYS A 81 -17.50 7.62 -7.89
C LYS A 81 -17.34 6.15 -8.27
N ILE A 82 -18.14 5.28 -7.71
CA ILE A 82 -18.23 3.88 -8.12
C ILE A 82 -18.83 3.83 -9.53
N GLN A 83 -18.02 3.47 -10.52
CA GLN A 83 -18.46 3.41 -11.92
C GLN A 83 -19.17 2.10 -12.23
N LYS A 84 -18.68 1.00 -11.63
CA LYS A 84 -19.23 -0.32 -11.87
C LYS A 84 -19.03 -1.23 -10.66
N LEU A 85 -20.03 -2.03 -10.37
CA LEU A 85 -19.93 -3.21 -9.51
C LEU A 85 -20.02 -4.46 -10.40
N TYR A 86 -19.06 -5.35 -10.24
CA TYR A 86 -19.07 -6.62 -10.97
C TYR A 86 -19.99 -7.64 -10.28
N PRO A 87 -20.49 -8.63 -11.00
CA PRO A 87 -21.32 -9.68 -10.43
C PRO A 87 -20.69 -10.28 -9.17
N MET A 88 -21.50 -10.70 -8.22
CA MET A 88 -21.13 -11.23 -6.91
C MET A 88 -20.48 -10.21 -5.95
N GLY A 89 -20.18 -8.99 -6.41
CA GLY A 89 -19.52 -7.99 -5.58
C GLY A 89 -18.02 -8.22 -5.36
N SER A 90 -17.40 -9.17 -6.08
CA SER A 90 -15.99 -9.50 -5.93
C SER A 90 -15.05 -8.46 -6.54
N ALA A 91 -15.56 -7.56 -7.39
CA ALA A 91 -14.78 -6.48 -7.96
C ALA A 91 -15.60 -5.20 -8.14
N MET A 92 -14.90 -4.06 -8.15
CA MET A 92 -15.48 -2.76 -8.43
C MET A 92 -14.51 -1.85 -9.18
N LEU A 93 -15.07 -0.94 -9.97
CA LEU A 93 -14.33 0.12 -10.65
C LEU A 93 -14.68 1.46 -9.98
N LEU A 94 -13.68 2.11 -9.41
CA LEU A 94 -13.76 3.44 -8.81
C LEU A 94 -13.10 4.46 -9.75
N GLU A 95 -13.83 5.49 -10.15
CA GLU A 95 -13.25 6.67 -10.82
C GLU A 95 -13.03 7.76 -9.80
N THR A 96 -11.77 8.14 -9.62
CA THR A 96 -11.36 9.15 -8.63
C THR A 96 -11.64 10.56 -9.12
N GLU A 97 -11.68 11.55 -8.22
CA GLU A 97 -11.84 12.97 -8.55
C GLU A 97 -10.76 13.49 -9.51
N PHE A 98 -9.56 12.92 -9.45
CA PHE A 98 -8.44 13.26 -10.34
C PHE A 98 -8.41 12.39 -11.62
N GLY A 99 -9.44 11.57 -11.85
CA GLY A 99 -9.69 10.83 -13.08
C GLY A 99 -8.92 9.52 -13.23
N ALA A 100 -8.33 8.97 -12.16
CA ALA A 100 -7.81 7.61 -12.18
C ALA A 100 -8.97 6.61 -12.07
N LYS A 101 -8.93 5.56 -12.89
CA LYS A 101 -9.88 4.44 -12.85
C LYS A 101 -9.22 3.27 -12.13
N ILE A 102 -9.60 3.07 -10.89
CA ILE A 102 -9.04 2.05 -10.01
C ILE A 102 -9.92 0.81 -10.05
N LEU A 103 -9.38 -0.32 -10.48
CA LEU A 103 -10.01 -1.63 -10.33
C LEU A 103 -9.57 -2.22 -8.99
N LEU A 104 -10.55 -2.52 -8.16
CA LEU A 104 -10.40 -3.31 -6.94
C LEU A 104 -11.03 -4.67 -7.20
N LYS A 105 -10.25 -5.74 -7.09
CA LYS A 105 -10.73 -7.12 -7.24
C LYS A 105 -10.35 -7.91 -6.00
N VAL A 106 -11.27 -8.71 -5.48
CA VAL A 106 -11.07 -9.55 -4.30
C VAL A 106 -11.20 -11.01 -4.69
N GLY A 107 -10.16 -11.74 -4.41
CA GLY A 107 -10.09 -13.15 -4.78
C GLY A 107 -9.68 -13.35 -6.24
N GLU A 108 -8.88 -14.36 -6.47
CA GLU A 108 -8.49 -14.81 -7.79
C GLU A 108 -9.25 -16.11 -8.11
N HIS A 109 -9.80 -16.19 -9.34
CA HIS A 109 -10.57 -17.37 -9.81
C HIS A 109 -11.77 -17.73 -8.92
N VAL A 110 -12.49 -16.71 -8.46
CA VAL A 110 -13.67 -16.89 -7.61
C VAL A 110 -14.89 -17.13 -8.49
N ASP A 111 -15.43 -18.36 -8.43
CA ASP A 111 -16.66 -18.76 -9.09
C ASP A 111 -17.90 -18.30 -8.33
N ASP A 112 -19.09 -18.43 -8.92
CA ASP A 112 -20.40 -18.05 -8.33
C ASP A 112 -20.67 -18.69 -6.95
N MET A 113 -19.93 -19.75 -6.62
CA MET A 113 -20.03 -20.50 -5.35
C MET A 113 -19.64 -19.65 -4.12
N TYR A 114 -18.93 -18.51 -4.32
CA TYR A 114 -18.46 -17.66 -3.22
C TYR A 114 -19.28 -16.37 -3.05
N SER A 115 -20.42 -16.25 -3.69
CA SER A 115 -21.27 -15.04 -3.64
C SER A 115 -21.61 -14.61 -2.21
N ASP A 116 -21.80 -15.55 -1.31
CA ASP A 116 -22.11 -15.29 0.10
C ASP A 116 -20.93 -14.74 0.91
N CYS A 117 -19.70 -14.87 0.37
CA CYS A 117 -18.51 -14.34 1.00
C CYS A 117 -18.35 -12.83 0.84
N TYR A 118 -19.12 -12.17 -0.02
CA TYR A 118 -18.98 -10.74 -0.33
C TYR A 118 -20.18 -9.93 0.11
N ARG A 119 -19.95 -8.76 0.67
CA ARG A 119 -20.96 -7.78 1.03
C ARG A 119 -20.53 -6.38 0.62
N CYS A 120 -20.99 -5.92 -0.54
CA CYS A 120 -20.83 -4.53 -0.95
C CYS A 120 -21.60 -3.60 -0.02
N ARG A 121 -20.99 -2.49 0.37
CA ARG A 121 -21.57 -1.43 1.19
C ARG A 121 -21.93 -0.18 0.39
N VAL A 122 -21.71 -0.22 -0.91
CA VAL A 122 -21.90 0.88 -1.86
C VAL A 122 -22.68 0.39 -3.07
N MET A 123 -23.24 1.32 -3.83
CA MET A 123 -23.97 1.08 -5.07
C MET A 123 -23.24 1.66 -6.27
N GLU A 124 -23.58 1.20 -7.47
CA GLU A 124 -23.11 1.85 -8.69
C GLU A 124 -23.54 3.32 -8.72
N HIS A 125 -22.63 4.15 -9.19
CA HIS A 125 -22.76 5.61 -9.28
C HIS A 125 -22.79 6.36 -7.94
N GLU A 126 -22.60 5.67 -6.82
CA GLU A 126 -22.42 6.29 -5.52
C GLU A 126 -21.05 6.97 -5.42
N TYR A 127 -21.05 8.18 -4.78
CA TYR A 127 -19.81 8.86 -4.44
C TYR A 127 -19.29 8.40 -3.08
N VAL A 128 -18.02 8.05 -3.02
CA VAL A 128 -17.35 7.60 -1.79
C VAL A 128 -16.20 8.54 -1.42
N ARG A 129 -15.99 8.73 -0.13
CA ARG A 129 -14.82 9.45 0.39
C ARG A 129 -13.64 8.50 0.57
N LYS A 130 -12.42 9.00 0.41
CA LYS A 130 -11.21 8.23 0.76
C LYS A 130 -11.32 7.68 2.18
N GLY A 131 -11.06 6.38 2.37
CA GLY A 131 -11.15 5.68 3.64
C GLY A 131 -12.56 5.25 4.06
N ALA A 132 -13.60 5.47 3.25
CA ALA A 132 -14.94 4.91 3.52
C ALA A 132 -14.91 3.38 3.37
N LEU A 133 -15.62 2.65 4.24
CA LEU A 133 -15.81 1.20 4.09
C LEU A 133 -16.71 0.93 2.88
N ILE A 134 -16.18 0.25 1.86
CA ILE A 134 -16.88 -0.01 0.59
C ILE A 134 -17.28 -1.47 0.40
N MET A 135 -16.56 -2.39 1.05
CA MET A 135 -16.85 -3.82 0.97
C MET A 135 -16.41 -4.54 2.24
N GLU A 136 -17.15 -5.58 2.60
CA GLU A 136 -16.73 -6.61 3.55
C GLU A 136 -16.74 -7.96 2.85
N TYR A 137 -15.80 -8.84 3.21
CA TYR A 137 -15.76 -10.20 2.68
C TYR A 137 -15.15 -11.15 3.71
N ASP A 138 -15.29 -12.46 3.48
CA ASP A 138 -14.72 -13.49 4.32
C ASP A 138 -13.48 -14.12 3.68
N PRO A 139 -12.26 -13.63 4.01
CA PRO A 139 -11.03 -14.19 3.44
C PRO A 139 -10.81 -15.65 3.82
N LYS A 140 -11.28 -16.06 5.01
CA LYS A 140 -11.14 -17.45 5.48
C LYS A 140 -12.08 -18.39 4.72
N GLY A 141 -13.31 -17.95 4.46
CA GLY A 141 -14.27 -18.68 3.65
C GLY A 141 -13.77 -18.90 2.22
N ILE A 142 -13.22 -17.84 1.61
CA ILE A 142 -12.61 -17.91 0.27
C ILE A 142 -11.43 -18.90 0.26
N ALA A 143 -10.50 -18.78 1.23
CA ALA A 143 -9.35 -19.67 1.33
C ALA A 143 -9.75 -21.13 1.62
N ALA A 144 -10.76 -21.37 2.45
CA ALA A 144 -11.29 -22.70 2.74
C ALA A 144 -11.90 -23.37 1.49
N GLY A 145 -12.42 -22.58 0.57
CA GLY A 145 -12.88 -23.04 -0.73
C GLY A 145 -11.78 -23.27 -1.76
N GLY A 146 -10.50 -22.98 -1.41
CA GLY A 146 -9.36 -23.19 -2.29
C GLY A 146 -9.01 -22.00 -3.20
N ALA A 147 -9.70 -20.84 -3.05
CA ALA A 147 -9.38 -19.63 -3.79
C ALA A 147 -8.43 -18.71 -3.01
N ASN A 148 -7.69 -17.86 -3.72
CA ASN A 148 -6.80 -16.88 -3.11
C ASN A 148 -7.59 -15.65 -2.66
N PRO A 149 -7.59 -15.24 -1.36
CA PRO A 149 -8.34 -14.11 -0.85
C PRO A 149 -7.65 -12.74 -1.05
N GLU A 150 -6.59 -12.66 -1.84
CA GLU A 150 -5.86 -11.41 -2.11
C GLU A 150 -6.76 -10.30 -2.65
N VAL A 151 -6.43 -9.08 -2.28
CA VAL A 151 -7.03 -7.87 -2.84
C VAL A 151 -6.10 -7.31 -3.90
N MET A 152 -6.57 -7.31 -5.16
CA MET A 152 -5.84 -6.73 -6.28
C MET A 152 -6.28 -5.28 -6.49
N VAL A 153 -5.30 -4.39 -6.63
CA VAL A 153 -5.47 -2.96 -6.93
C VAL A 153 -4.72 -2.63 -8.21
N SER A 154 -5.40 -2.11 -9.21
CA SER A 154 -4.75 -1.67 -10.45
C SER A 154 -5.37 -0.41 -11.02
N VAL A 155 -4.55 0.44 -11.69
CA VAL A 155 -5.01 1.63 -12.40
C VAL A 155 -5.25 1.24 -13.86
N GLN A 156 -6.53 1.29 -14.29
CA GLN A 156 -6.93 0.80 -15.62
C GLN A 156 -6.62 1.76 -16.76
N ASN A 157 -6.41 3.04 -16.46
CA ASN A 157 -6.09 4.10 -17.42
C ASN A 157 -4.77 4.78 -17.07
N ALA A 158 -3.73 3.98 -16.82
CA ALA A 158 -2.40 4.48 -16.46
C ALA A 158 -1.83 5.42 -17.54
N GLU A 159 -2.15 5.18 -18.81
CA GLU A 159 -1.78 6.02 -19.97
C GLU A 159 -2.34 7.45 -19.91
N ALA A 160 -3.34 7.71 -19.07
CA ALA A 160 -3.87 9.06 -18.85
C ALA A 160 -2.99 9.93 -17.93
N PHE A 161 -1.94 9.34 -17.38
CA PHE A 161 -1.01 10.00 -16.44
C PHE A 161 0.40 10.00 -17.03
N GLU A 162 1.08 11.13 -16.91
CA GLU A 162 2.46 11.25 -17.39
C GLU A 162 3.45 10.49 -16.51
N GLN A 163 3.12 10.37 -15.22
CA GLN A 163 3.95 9.67 -14.26
C GLN A 163 3.09 8.87 -13.29
N MET A 164 3.54 7.65 -13.00
CA MET A 164 2.97 6.79 -11.98
C MET A 164 4.13 6.15 -11.18
N ALA A 165 4.05 6.21 -9.87
CA ALA A 165 4.98 5.54 -8.97
C ALA A 165 4.22 4.63 -8.01
N VAL A 166 4.76 3.47 -7.70
CA VAL A 166 4.21 2.53 -6.73
C VAL A 166 5.15 2.40 -5.54
N THR A 167 4.59 2.16 -4.36
CA THR A 167 5.38 1.92 -3.15
C THR A 167 5.95 0.50 -3.19
N GLU A 168 7.23 0.36 -2.82
CA GLU A 168 7.94 -0.93 -2.72
C GLU A 168 7.86 -1.56 -1.32
N LEU A 169 6.98 -1.08 -0.46
CA LEU A 169 6.83 -1.64 0.88
C LEU A 169 6.24 -3.06 0.81
N ALA A 170 6.91 -4.00 1.47
CA ALA A 170 6.44 -5.39 1.55
C ALA A 170 5.18 -5.56 2.43
N HIS A 171 4.89 -4.62 3.30
CA HIS A 171 3.70 -4.60 4.15
C HIS A 171 3.17 -3.18 4.27
N MET A 172 1.85 -3.04 4.18
CA MET A 172 1.17 -1.74 4.26
C MET A 172 -0.03 -1.79 5.19
N LYS A 173 -0.29 -0.64 5.81
CA LYS A 173 -1.53 -0.42 6.55
C LYS A 173 -2.56 0.26 5.67
N VAL A 174 -3.83 0.01 5.95
CA VAL A 174 -4.94 0.74 5.31
C VAL A 174 -4.73 2.25 5.43
N GLY A 175 -4.89 2.96 4.30
CA GLY A 175 -4.73 4.41 4.26
C GLY A 175 -3.30 4.90 4.00
N GLU A 176 -2.29 4.02 3.98
CA GLU A 176 -0.94 4.38 3.56
C GLU A 176 -0.85 4.51 2.02
N PRO A 177 -0.04 5.44 1.51
CA PRO A 177 0.09 5.66 0.07
C PRO A 177 0.62 4.41 -0.66
N LEU A 178 -0.14 3.89 -1.62
CA LEU A 178 0.19 2.72 -2.42
C LEU A 178 0.67 3.10 -3.82
N ILE A 179 -0.04 4.05 -4.47
CA ILE A 179 0.27 4.51 -5.82
C ILE A 179 0.19 6.04 -5.84
N TYR A 180 1.11 6.66 -6.55
CA TYR A 180 1.08 8.08 -6.87
C TYR A 180 0.89 8.26 -8.37
N VAL A 181 0.02 9.19 -8.78
CA VAL A 181 -0.20 9.54 -10.19
C VAL A 181 -0.13 11.05 -10.38
N ALA A 182 0.46 11.49 -11.50
CA ALA A 182 0.52 12.91 -11.87
C ALA A 182 0.08 13.12 -13.33
N ARG A 183 -0.70 14.19 -13.55
CA ARG A 183 -1.04 14.71 -14.89
C ARG A 183 -0.33 16.06 -15.03
N GLY A 184 0.48 16.21 -16.10
CA GLY A 184 1.04 17.51 -16.48
C GLY A 184 1.95 18.13 -15.41
N GLY A 185 2.99 17.44 -15.02
CA GLY A 185 3.96 17.90 -14.05
C GLY A 185 4.78 16.77 -13.47
N ARG A 186 6.04 17.01 -13.19
CA ARG A 186 6.88 16.02 -12.52
C ARG A 186 6.30 15.73 -11.14
N LEU A 187 6.27 14.46 -10.75
CA LEU A 187 6.19 14.07 -9.36
C LEU A 187 7.38 14.77 -8.68
N GLN A 188 7.09 15.88 -7.96
CA GLN A 188 8.15 16.67 -7.35
C GLN A 188 8.59 16.01 -6.07
N VAL A 189 9.84 15.59 -6.08
CA VAL A 189 10.61 15.30 -4.87
C VAL A 189 11.04 16.64 -4.29
N GLU A 190 10.48 17.04 -3.15
CA GLU A 190 10.90 18.28 -2.48
C GLU A 190 12.20 17.98 -1.74
N GLY A 191 13.36 18.39 -2.34
CA GLY A 191 14.62 18.48 -1.61
C GLY A 191 15.83 17.71 -2.07
N GLU A 192 15.85 17.01 -3.17
CA GLU A 192 17.06 16.60 -3.92
C GLU A 192 16.66 15.61 -5.02
N LEU A 193 17.24 15.83 -6.20
CA LEU A 193 17.26 14.83 -7.27
C LEU A 193 17.87 13.55 -6.71
N LEU A 194 17.05 12.56 -6.39
CA LEU A 194 17.52 11.20 -6.17
C LEU A 194 17.92 10.60 -7.54
N GLU A 195 19.07 11.05 -8.05
CA GLU A 195 19.85 10.25 -8.97
C GLU A 195 20.34 9.03 -8.20
N ASN A 196 19.86 7.86 -8.57
CA ASN A 196 20.32 6.56 -8.15
C ASN A 196 20.05 6.14 -6.69
N ARG A 197 18.81 5.65 -6.43
CA ARG A 197 18.63 4.47 -5.56
C ARG A 197 17.29 3.82 -5.89
N GLY A 198 17.32 2.51 -6.14
CA GLY A 198 16.24 1.67 -6.63
C GLY A 198 15.11 1.39 -5.64
N GLU A 199 14.41 2.43 -5.18
CA GLU A 199 13.26 2.31 -4.28
C GLU A 199 11.96 2.87 -4.85
N MET A 200 12.01 3.44 -6.05
CA MET A 200 10.83 3.87 -6.81
C MET A 200 11.09 3.74 -8.30
N GLU A 201 10.42 2.81 -8.96
CA GLU A 201 10.42 2.78 -10.41
C GLU A 201 9.43 3.81 -10.95
N LEU A 202 9.97 4.87 -11.57
CA LEU A 202 9.19 5.85 -12.33
C LEU A 202 8.89 5.28 -13.73
N PHE A 203 7.64 5.33 -14.16
CA PHE A 203 7.22 4.88 -15.48
C PHE A 203 6.99 6.04 -16.41
N TRP A 204 7.49 5.85 -17.62
CA TRP A 204 7.29 6.70 -18.81
C TRP A 204 6.23 6.11 -19.71
#